data_1900d33f4d5f6b70fbc74059e3eb9b37
#
_entry.id   1900d33f4d5f6b70fbc74059e3eb9b37
#
_cell.length_a   1.000
_cell.length_b   1.000
_cell.length_c   1.000
_cell.angle_alpha   90.00
_cell.angle_beta   90.00
_cell.angle_gamma   90.00
#
_symmetry.space_group_name_H-M   'P 1'
#
loop_
_entity.id
_entity.type
_entity.pdbx_description
1 polymer ?
#
loop_
_entity_poly.entity_id
_entity_poly.type
_entity_poly.pdbx_seq_one_letter_code
_entity_poly.pdbx_strand_id
1 'polypeptide(L)'
;MIFKNSYNMKTFYNRSLNWINYLLGCLLGLLGFSCDSEDISDLPAEYGTPWATYQFKGRALDASNQPINNLRVKAIPSNSDLDIDEIRDTTRTDAEGNFQIEMSYFPTNHFKIVIEDTDGEANGGLFVDKTTQIEIDDSEYKESYGNWFKGKVTREMDIQLEKKE
;
A
#
# COMPACT_ATOMS: atom_id res chain seq x y z
N MET A 1 18.37 71.94 -15.74
CA MET A 1 18.04 71.27 -17.03
C MET A 1 18.40 69.79 -16.98
N ILE A 2 18.05 69.06 -15.89
CA ILE A 2 18.50 67.64 -15.66
C ILE A 2 17.34 66.65 -15.53
N PHE A 3 16.09 67.11 -15.43
CA PHE A 3 14.93 66.24 -15.13
C PHE A 3 14.24 65.60 -16.36
N LYS A 4 14.61 65.96 -17.58
CA LYS A 4 13.92 65.48 -18.80
C LYS A 4 14.46 64.14 -19.32
N ASN A 5 15.63 63.66 -18.86
CA ASN A 5 16.30 62.48 -19.38
C ASN A 5 15.88 61.20 -18.63
N SER A 6 15.38 61.30 -17.41
CA SER A 6 15.00 60.12 -16.59
C SER A 6 13.65 59.52 -17.00
N TYR A 7 12.73 60.30 -17.53
CA TYR A 7 11.42 59.82 -18.01
C TYR A 7 11.50 59.04 -19.32
N ASN A 8 12.40 59.44 -20.20
CA ASN A 8 12.60 58.74 -21.47
C ASN A 8 13.24 57.36 -21.28
N MET A 9 14.10 57.20 -20.31
CA MET A 9 14.78 55.92 -20.04
C MET A 9 13.81 54.87 -19.42
N LYS A 10 12.93 55.28 -18.54
CA LYS A 10 11.90 54.37 -17.95
C LYS A 10 10.88 53.88 -18.98
N THR A 11 10.44 54.76 -19.86
CA THR A 11 9.53 54.39 -20.97
C THR A 11 10.18 53.51 -22.02
N PHE A 12 11.46 53.69 -22.28
CA PHE A 12 12.21 52.82 -23.19
C PHE A 12 12.43 51.43 -22.59
N TYR A 13 12.76 51.36 -21.31
CA TYR A 13 12.92 50.10 -20.55
C TYR A 13 11.66 49.28 -20.51
N ASN A 14 10.50 49.92 -20.18
CA ASN A 14 9.21 49.23 -20.14
C ASN A 14 8.72 48.76 -21.53
N ARG A 15 9.05 49.48 -22.60
CA ARG A 15 8.75 49.03 -23.97
C ARG A 15 9.60 47.87 -24.40
N SER A 16 10.86 47.84 -24.03
CA SER A 16 11.76 46.72 -24.35
C SER A 16 11.38 45.44 -23.57
N LEU A 17 11.00 45.58 -22.30
CA LEU A 17 10.52 44.43 -21.50
C LEU A 17 9.24 43.82 -22.06
N ASN A 18 8.27 44.66 -22.45
CA ASN A 18 7.07 44.14 -23.08
C ASN A 18 7.32 43.42 -24.39
N TRP A 19 8.27 43.89 -25.17
CA TRP A 19 8.64 43.25 -26.43
C TRP A 19 9.37 41.92 -26.23
N ILE A 20 10.25 41.84 -25.22
CA ILE A 20 10.90 40.61 -24.80
C ILE A 20 9.91 39.60 -24.31
N ASN A 21 8.94 39.99 -23.48
CA ASN A 21 7.87 39.09 -22.98
C ASN A 21 6.99 38.56 -24.13
N TYR A 22 6.70 39.41 -25.12
CA TYR A 22 5.94 38.97 -26.29
C TYR A 22 6.73 37.97 -27.15
N LEU A 23 8.02 38.20 -27.31
CA LEU A 23 8.92 37.30 -28.06
C LEU A 23 9.12 35.97 -27.35
N LEU A 24 9.18 35.99 -25.99
CA LEU A 24 9.26 34.78 -25.15
C LEU A 24 7.97 33.98 -25.22
N GLY A 25 6.82 34.64 -25.20
CA GLY A 25 5.51 34.01 -25.36
C GLY A 25 5.36 33.35 -26.73
N CYS A 26 5.80 34.01 -27.81
CA CYS A 26 5.78 33.40 -29.13
C CYS A 26 6.72 32.19 -29.21
N LEU A 27 7.91 32.26 -28.57
CA LEU A 27 8.88 31.17 -28.56
C LEU A 27 8.34 29.97 -27.81
N LEU A 28 7.67 30.19 -26.67
CA LEU A 28 7.00 29.11 -25.90
C LEU A 28 5.88 28.46 -26.70
N GLY A 29 5.10 29.23 -27.46
CA GLY A 29 4.07 28.70 -28.37
C GLY A 29 4.66 27.86 -29.50
N LEU A 30 5.83 28.27 -30.06
CA LEU A 30 6.54 27.51 -31.11
C LEU A 30 7.19 26.22 -30.58
N LEU A 31 7.49 26.14 -29.28
CA LEU A 31 8.07 24.96 -28.64
C LEU A 31 7.02 23.92 -28.27
N GLY A 32 5.75 24.13 -28.64
CA GLY A 32 4.69 23.14 -28.45
C GLY A 32 4.19 22.97 -27.02
N PHE A 33 4.42 23.95 -26.13
CA PHE A 33 3.73 24.03 -24.84
C PHE A 33 2.29 24.57 -25.02
N SER A 34 1.65 24.23 -26.13
CA SER A 34 0.22 24.31 -26.28
C SER A 34 -0.35 23.14 -25.49
N CYS A 35 -1.04 23.39 -24.39
CA CYS A 35 -1.98 22.44 -23.86
C CYS A 35 -3.10 22.30 -24.89
N ASP A 36 -2.86 21.50 -25.89
CA ASP A 36 -3.93 21.02 -26.74
C ASP A 36 -4.73 20.05 -25.91
N SER A 37 -5.96 20.43 -25.62
CA SER A 37 -6.97 19.53 -25.03
C SER A 37 -7.47 18.56 -26.11
N GLU A 38 -6.55 17.86 -26.76
CA GLU A 38 -6.91 16.66 -27.47
C GLU A 38 -7.19 15.59 -26.43
N ASP A 39 -8.33 14.95 -26.57
CA ASP A 39 -8.85 13.89 -25.72
C ASP A 39 -7.74 13.00 -25.16
N ILE A 40 -7.43 13.21 -23.87
CA ILE A 40 -6.50 12.39 -23.09
C ILE A 40 -7.11 11.01 -22.80
N SER A 41 -8.17 10.63 -23.52
CA SER A 41 -8.82 9.33 -23.36
C SER A 41 -7.98 8.13 -23.84
N ASP A 42 -6.89 8.37 -24.59
CA ASP A 42 -6.07 7.28 -25.14
C ASP A 42 -4.62 7.23 -24.61
N LEU A 43 -4.26 8.07 -23.64
CA LEU A 43 -2.98 7.90 -22.97
C LEU A 43 -3.16 7.03 -21.73
N PRO A 44 -2.60 5.81 -21.69
CA PRO A 44 -2.52 5.00 -20.47
C PRO A 44 -1.43 5.57 -19.56
N ALA A 45 -1.60 6.82 -19.13
CA ALA A 45 -0.73 7.46 -18.16
C ALA A 45 -1.39 7.44 -16.78
N GLU A 46 -1.96 6.32 -16.41
CA GLU A 46 -2.32 6.04 -15.03
C GLU A 46 -1.05 5.57 -14.30
N TYR A 47 -0.31 6.54 -13.75
CA TYR A 47 0.80 6.24 -12.85
C TYR A 47 0.24 5.80 -11.49
N GLY A 48 -0.15 4.56 -11.37
CA GLY A 48 -0.59 3.94 -10.13
C GLY A 48 0.16 2.65 -9.89
N THR A 49 0.19 2.19 -8.66
CA THR A 49 0.73 0.88 -8.32
C THR A 49 -0.41 -0.08 -8.09
N PRO A 50 -0.42 -1.27 -8.71
CA PRO A 50 -1.42 -2.29 -8.42
C PRO A 50 -1.46 -2.61 -6.92
N TRP A 51 -2.65 -2.75 -6.37
CA TRP A 51 -2.87 -3.11 -4.99
C TRP A 51 -4.03 -4.09 -4.85
N ALA A 52 -4.05 -4.79 -3.72
CA ALA A 52 -5.11 -5.72 -3.36
C ALA A 52 -5.37 -5.64 -1.85
N THR A 53 -6.56 -6.04 -1.42
CA THR A 53 -6.90 -6.18 0.00
C THR A 53 -6.85 -7.64 0.40
N TYR A 54 -6.17 -7.93 1.50
CA TYR A 54 -6.06 -9.27 2.06
C TYR A 54 -6.68 -9.31 3.45
N GLN A 55 -7.57 -10.25 3.67
CA GLN A 55 -8.20 -10.49 4.95
C GLN A 55 -7.94 -11.92 5.39
N PHE A 56 -7.22 -12.08 6.50
CA PHE A 56 -6.98 -13.35 7.17
C PHE A 56 -7.75 -13.37 8.47
N LYS A 57 -8.58 -14.39 8.67
CA LYS A 57 -9.38 -14.56 9.89
C LYS A 57 -9.41 -16.02 10.29
N GLY A 58 -9.62 -16.29 11.56
CA GLY A 58 -9.69 -17.65 12.04
C GLY A 58 -9.58 -17.74 13.54
N ARG A 59 -9.27 -18.94 14.03
CA ARG A 59 -9.11 -19.20 15.45
C ARG A 59 -7.80 -19.91 15.75
N ALA A 60 -7.22 -19.55 16.89
CA ALA A 60 -6.10 -20.27 17.47
C ALA A 60 -6.61 -21.20 18.58
N LEU A 61 -6.27 -22.47 18.44
CA LEU A 61 -6.76 -23.55 19.29
C LEU A 61 -5.59 -24.37 19.84
N ASP A 62 -5.76 -24.95 21.01
CA ASP A 62 -4.82 -25.96 21.52
C ASP A 62 -5.11 -27.35 20.91
N ALA A 63 -4.30 -28.34 21.29
CA ALA A 63 -4.46 -29.73 20.84
C ALA A 63 -5.81 -30.36 21.26
N SER A 64 -6.49 -29.79 22.25
CA SER A 64 -7.81 -30.22 22.73
C SER A 64 -8.96 -29.40 22.10
N ASN A 65 -8.67 -28.60 21.06
CA ASN A 65 -9.60 -27.63 20.44
C ASN A 65 -10.14 -26.57 21.39
N GLN A 66 -9.40 -26.24 22.45
CA GLN A 66 -9.76 -25.12 23.32
C GLN A 66 -9.16 -23.83 22.76
N PRO A 67 -9.90 -22.70 22.79
CA PRO A 67 -9.42 -21.43 22.28
C PRO A 67 -8.24 -20.91 23.13
N ILE A 68 -7.28 -20.28 22.46
CA ILE A 68 -6.14 -19.65 23.10
C ILE A 68 -6.23 -18.14 22.93
N ASN A 69 -6.32 -17.43 24.06
CA ASN A 69 -6.42 -15.98 24.12
C ASN A 69 -5.04 -15.32 24.08
N ASN A 70 -5.00 -14.07 23.61
CA ASN A 70 -3.87 -13.12 23.69
C ASN A 70 -2.62 -13.53 22.90
N LEU A 71 -2.70 -14.51 22.01
CA LEU A 71 -1.61 -14.81 21.08
C LEU A 71 -1.41 -13.67 20.09
N ARG A 72 -0.18 -13.33 19.79
CA ARG A 72 0.15 -12.36 18.74
C ARG A 72 0.13 -13.03 17.38
N VAL A 73 -0.68 -12.50 16.47
CA VAL A 73 -0.80 -12.98 15.09
C VAL A 73 -0.24 -11.93 14.16
N LYS A 74 0.67 -12.32 13.28
CA LYS A 74 1.30 -11.47 12.28
C LYS A 74 1.00 -11.98 10.89
N ALA A 75 0.70 -11.07 9.95
CA ALA A 75 0.63 -11.39 8.54
C ALA A 75 1.82 -10.75 7.80
N ILE A 76 2.61 -11.57 7.15
CA ILE A 76 3.85 -11.18 6.49
C ILE A 76 3.75 -11.57 5.02
N PRO A 77 3.72 -10.60 4.08
CA PRO A 77 3.83 -10.92 2.66
C PRO A 77 5.20 -11.55 2.41
N SER A 78 5.21 -12.69 1.76
CA SER A 78 6.45 -13.40 1.39
C SER A 78 6.62 -13.34 -0.12
N ASN A 79 7.45 -12.42 -0.60
CA ASN A 79 7.82 -12.38 -2.01
C ASN A 79 9.15 -13.14 -2.17
N SER A 80 9.20 -14.13 -3.03
CA SER A 80 10.36 -15.02 -3.20
C SER A 80 11.64 -14.30 -3.63
N ASP A 81 11.52 -13.07 -4.15
CA ASP A 81 12.64 -12.31 -4.71
C ASP A 81 13.22 -11.25 -3.76
N LEU A 82 12.52 -10.93 -2.70
CA LEU A 82 12.94 -9.97 -1.69
C LEU A 82 12.76 -10.63 -0.32
N ASP A 83 13.86 -11.04 0.30
CA ASP A 83 13.91 -11.61 1.65
C ASP A 83 13.56 -10.56 2.72
N ILE A 84 12.47 -9.84 2.48
CA ILE A 84 11.96 -8.78 3.36
C ILE A 84 10.77 -9.38 4.12
N ASP A 85 11.06 -10.00 5.25
CA ASP A 85 10.05 -10.35 6.27
C ASP A 85 9.50 -9.06 6.92
N GLU A 86 8.93 -8.19 6.11
CA GLU A 86 8.32 -6.97 6.60
C GLU A 86 6.94 -7.28 7.18
N ILE A 87 6.82 -7.17 8.50
CA ILE A 87 5.53 -7.29 9.19
C ILE A 87 4.64 -6.16 8.73
N ARG A 88 3.52 -6.51 8.09
CA ARG A 88 2.59 -5.49 7.58
C ARG A 88 1.45 -5.22 8.55
N ASP A 89 0.96 -6.24 9.21
CA ASP A 89 -0.09 -6.06 10.21
C ASP A 89 0.02 -7.09 11.33
N THR A 90 -0.49 -6.72 12.50
CA THR A 90 -0.44 -7.54 13.71
C THR A 90 -1.73 -7.38 14.50
N THR A 91 -2.27 -8.49 14.96
CA THR A 91 -3.43 -8.54 15.85
C THR A 91 -3.18 -9.49 17.00
N ARG A 92 -4.16 -9.62 17.92
CA ARG A 92 -4.16 -10.61 18.98
C ARG A 92 -5.45 -11.43 18.93
N THR A 93 -5.34 -12.67 19.39
CA THR A 93 -6.54 -13.50 19.58
C THR A 93 -7.36 -12.98 20.75
N ASP A 94 -8.69 -13.02 20.60
CA ASP A 94 -9.64 -12.71 21.66
C ASP A 94 -9.87 -13.89 22.64
N ALA A 95 -10.82 -13.76 23.58
CA ALA A 95 -11.11 -14.78 24.56
C ALA A 95 -11.66 -16.10 23.95
N GLU A 96 -12.25 -16.03 22.78
CA GLU A 96 -12.75 -17.15 21.97
C GLU A 96 -11.69 -17.68 20.99
N GLY A 97 -10.45 -17.14 21.07
CA GLY A 97 -9.33 -17.50 20.23
C GLY A 97 -9.38 -16.90 18.82
N ASN A 98 -10.38 -16.06 18.50
CA ASN A 98 -10.52 -15.51 17.17
C ASN A 98 -9.47 -14.43 16.89
N PHE A 99 -9.05 -14.34 15.64
CA PHE A 99 -8.24 -13.25 15.12
C PHE A 99 -8.74 -12.80 13.76
N GLN A 100 -8.46 -11.52 13.43
CA GLN A 100 -8.67 -10.97 12.10
C GLN A 100 -7.60 -9.93 11.80
N ILE A 101 -7.02 -10.03 10.60
CA ILE A 101 -6.06 -9.08 10.02
C ILE A 101 -6.62 -8.66 8.67
N GLU A 102 -6.65 -7.37 8.39
CA GLU A 102 -6.98 -6.84 7.06
C GLU A 102 -5.94 -5.81 6.65
N MET A 103 -5.33 -6.00 5.51
CA MET A 103 -4.29 -5.12 4.99
C MET A 103 -4.44 -4.88 3.50
N SER A 104 -3.92 -3.74 3.04
CA SER A 104 -3.72 -3.46 1.61
C SER A 104 -2.24 -3.58 1.27
N TYR A 105 -1.94 -4.34 0.22
CA TYR A 105 -0.58 -4.57 -0.23
C TYR A 105 -0.51 -4.77 -1.74
N PHE A 106 0.70 -4.80 -2.30
CA PHE A 106 0.90 -5.19 -3.70
C PHE A 106 0.33 -6.59 -3.94
N PRO A 107 -0.20 -6.88 -5.14
CA PRO A 107 -0.61 -8.23 -5.46
C PRO A 107 0.53 -9.22 -5.23
N THR A 108 0.32 -10.16 -4.30
CA THR A 108 1.28 -11.22 -3.99
C THR A 108 0.55 -12.53 -3.77
N ASN A 109 1.22 -13.62 -4.11
CA ASN A 109 0.64 -14.97 -4.03
C ASN A 109 1.07 -15.70 -2.75
N HIS A 110 1.98 -15.13 -1.95
CA HIS A 110 2.53 -15.83 -0.79
C HIS A 110 2.45 -14.95 0.46
N PHE A 111 1.96 -15.55 1.54
CA PHE A 111 1.97 -14.98 2.88
C PHE A 111 2.46 -15.98 3.91
N LYS A 112 3.03 -15.48 4.99
CA LYS A 112 3.28 -16.23 6.21
C LYS A 112 2.37 -15.66 7.31
N ILE A 113 1.59 -16.52 7.95
CA ILE A 113 0.90 -16.16 9.19
C ILE A 113 1.72 -16.74 10.34
N VAL A 114 2.23 -15.86 11.19
CA VAL A 114 3.05 -16.22 12.34
C VAL A 114 2.23 -15.98 13.59
N ILE A 115 2.10 -17.00 14.43
CA ILE A 115 1.45 -16.92 15.73
C ILE A 115 2.49 -17.13 16.82
N GLU A 116 2.58 -16.18 17.71
CA GLU A 116 3.55 -16.17 18.81
C GLU A 116 2.84 -16.03 20.15
N ASP A 117 3.28 -16.85 21.10
CA ASP A 117 2.92 -16.68 22.49
C ASP A 117 3.87 -15.65 23.13
N THR A 118 3.30 -14.52 23.54
CA THR A 118 4.10 -13.39 24.09
C THR A 118 3.79 -13.09 25.54
N ASP A 119 2.90 -13.85 26.19
CA ASP A 119 2.52 -13.66 27.59
C ASP A 119 2.96 -14.80 28.53
N GLY A 120 3.65 -15.79 27.95
CA GLY A 120 4.24 -16.88 28.70
C GLY A 120 3.22 -17.87 29.24
N GLU A 121 3.28 -18.20 30.53
CA GLU A 121 2.36 -19.18 31.14
C GLU A 121 0.93 -18.66 31.34
N ALA A 122 0.66 -17.41 31.04
CA ALA A 122 -0.67 -16.85 31.11
C ALA A 122 -1.60 -17.45 30.02
N ASN A 123 -2.91 -17.29 30.19
CA ASN A 123 -3.92 -17.68 29.20
C ASN A 123 -3.85 -19.14 28.70
N GLY A 124 -3.54 -20.07 29.60
CA GLY A 124 -3.64 -21.51 29.31
C GLY A 124 -2.32 -22.25 29.19
N GLY A 125 -1.20 -21.58 29.43
CA GLY A 125 0.15 -22.11 29.41
C GLY A 125 0.97 -21.63 28.23
N LEU A 126 2.24 -21.94 28.20
CA LEU A 126 3.18 -21.54 27.15
C LEU A 126 3.00 -22.39 25.89
N PHE A 127 2.84 -21.73 24.75
CA PHE A 127 2.67 -22.40 23.46
C PHE A 127 3.90 -22.21 22.56
N VAL A 128 4.09 -23.16 21.65
CA VAL A 128 5.16 -23.10 20.66
C VAL A 128 4.71 -22.19 19.51
N ASP A 129 5.57 -21.24 19.13
CA ASP A 129 5.32 -20.36 17.99
C ASP A 129 5.09 -21.18 16.72
N LYS A 130 4.12 -20.76 15.92
CA LYS A 130 3.77 -21.46 14.68
C LYS A 130 3.74 -20.53 13.49
N THR A 131 4.35 -20.96 12.39
CA THR A 131 4.29 -20.30 11.10
C THR A 131 3.51 -21.14 10.12
N THR A 132 2.49 -20.57 9.50
CA THR A 132 1.70 -21.17 8.43
C THR A 132 1.93 -20.40 7.13
N GLN A 133 2.35 -21.11 6.09
CA GLN A 133 2.46 -20.53 4.74
C GLN A 133 1.10 -20.57 4.05
N ILE A 134 0.76 -19.49 3.37
CA ILE A 134 -0.46 -19.35 2.59
C ILE A 134 -0.08 -19.02 1.16
N GLU A 135 -0.58 -19.83 0.24
CA GLU A 135 -0.51 -19.59 -1.18
C GLU A 135 -1.90 -19.08 -1.66
N ILE A 136 -1.89 -18.02 -2.45
CA ILE A 136 -3.08 -17.37 -2.98
C ILE A 136 -3.09 -17.55 -4.50
N ASP A 137 -4.16 -18.15 -4.99
CA ASP A 137 -4.40 -18.28 -6.43
C ASP A 137 -5.07 -17.02 -7.00
N ASP A 138 -4.77 -16.69 -8.25
CA ASP A 138 -5.35 -15.54 -8.93
C ASP A 138 -6.90 -15.58 -8.99
N SER A 139 -7.50 -16.75 -8.96
CA SER A 139 -8.96 -16.92 -8.93
C SER A 139 -9.63 -16.51 -7.61
N GLU A 140 -8.85 -16.30 -6.55
CA GLU A 140 -9.36 -15.91 -5.23
C GLU A 140 -9.63 -14.42 -5.10
N TYR A 141 -9.04 -13.60 -5.98
CA TYR A 141 -9.31 -12.17 -5.97
C TYR A 141 -10.75 -11.91 -6.42
N LYS A 142 -11.54 -11.28 -5.57
CA LYS A 142 -12.92 -10.91 -5.80
C LYS A 142 -13.05 -9.38 -5.86
N GLU A 143 -14.11 -8.89 -6.47
CA GLU A 143 -14.45 -7.46 -6.48
C GLU A 143 -13.36 -6.57 -7.10
N SER A 144 -12.62 -7.10 -8.10
CA SER A 144 -11.65 -6.29 -8.85
C SER A 144 -12.34 -5.15 -9.60
N TYR A 145 -11.73 -3.97 -9.61
CA TYR A 145 -12.22 -2.85 -10.42
C TYR A 145 -11.08 -1.93 -10.90
N GLY A 146 -11.29 -1.30 -12.04
CA GLY A 146 -10.28 -0.45 -12.67
C GLY A 146 -9.01 -1.22 -13.03
N ASN A 147 -7.93 -0.47 -13.26
CA ASN A 147 -6.66 -1.05 -13.70
C ASN A 147 -5.71 -1.36 -12.53
N TRP A 148 -6.00 -0.85 -11.33
CA TRP A 148 -5.07 -0.85 -10.20
C TRP A 148 -5.52 -1.70 -9.02
N PHE A 149 -6.81 -1.88 -8.81
CA PHE A 149 -7.33 -2.73 -7.74
C PHE A 149 -7.53 -4.16 -8.24
N LYS A 150 -6.62 -5.05 -7.88
CA LYS A 150 -6.70 -6.46 -8.26
C LYS A 150 -7.88 -7.18 -7.60
N GLY A 151 -8.34 -6.71 -6.47
CA GLY A 151 -9.47 -7.29 -5.74
C GLY A 151 -9.17 -7.57 -4.29
N LYS A 152 -10.13 -8.22 -3.62
CA LYS A 152 -10.04 -8.66 -2.22
C LYS A 152 -9.90 -10.17 -2.16
N VAL A 153 -8.98 -10.65 -1.31
CA VAL A 153 -8.82 -12.05 -0.93
C VAL A 153 -9.23 -12.19 0.53
N THR A 154 -10.05 -13.18 0.83
CA THR A 154 -10.42 -13.55 2.20
C THR A 154 -10.06 -14.99 2.46
N ARG A 155 -9.26 -15.24 3.50
CA ARG A 155 -8.88 -16.58 3.96
C ARG A 155 -9.34 -16.79 5.40
N GLU A 156 -9.97 -17.94 5.62
CA GLU A 156 -10.41 -18.39 6.93
C GLU A 156 -9.64 -19.66 7.30
N MET A 157 -9.10 -19.70 8.53
CA MET A 157 -8.25 -20.80 8.97
C MET A 157 -8.31 -21.00 10.49
N ASP A 158 -8.39 -22.24 10.93
CA ASP A 158 -8.17 -22.60 12.33
C ASP A 158 -6.72 -23.12 12.47
N ILE A 159 -5.98 -22.61 13.43
CA ILE A 159 -4.57 -22.93 13.63
C ILE A 159 -4.42 -23.57 15.03
N GLN A 160 -3.97 -24.81 15.04
CA GLN A 160 -3.66 -25.51 16.29
C GLN A 160 -2.23 -25.26 16.71
N LEU A 161 -2.03 -24.96 18.01
CA LEU A 161 -0.72 -24.81 18.63
C LEU A 161 -0.48 -25.94 19.64
N GLU A 162 0.80 -26.30 19.77
CA GLU A 162 1.26 -27.25 20.76
C GLU A 162 1.76 -26.51 22.01
N LYS A 163 1.53 -27.10 23.20
CA LYS A 163 2.12 -26.58 24.43
C LYS A 163 3.61 -26.85 24.42
N LYS A 164 4.37 -25.89 24.91
CA LYS A 164 5.79 -26.03 25.13
C LYS A 164 6.00 -26.88 26.39
N GLU A 165 6.76 -27.96 26.28
CA GLU A 165 7.17 -28.80 27.40
C GLU A 165 8.22 -28.12 28.31
#